data_bd88b5b81d0a4575caa847e379a155fa
#
_entry.id   bd88b5b81d0a4575caa847e379a155fa
#
_cell.length_a   1.000
_cell.length_b   1.000
_cell.length_c   1.000
_cell.angle_alpha   90.00
_cell.angle_beta   90.00
_cell.angle_gamma   90.00
#
_symmetry.space_group_name_H-M   'P 1'
#
loop_
_entity.id
_entity.type
_entity.pdbx_description
1 polymer ?
#
loop_
_entity_poly.entity_id
_entity_poly.type
_entity_poly.pdbx_seq_one_letter_code
_entity_poly.pdbx_strand_id
1 'polypeptide(L)'
;MRWWQPTRRTLLFKVLHGWFAALLLLACSVQASPLDNGAVATAHPLASEVGRQILEAGGNAFDATVAVSAALAVVEPYGSGLGGGGFFLLREAAEPARHVFLDARERAPSAATPDMYLREGKIQRELSLNGPLAAAIPGTPAALVELAEKRGRLPLKTTLAPAIALARDGFEVDAVYRQRASWRLAALRDDPESARLFLDEGDLPAEGHLLRQPELAQTLERLASNGRDGFYRGELAQKLVQGVRAAGGIWSLEDLADYRTVEREPLRFALADGRELIGAPPPSAGGVILAQSLGILERLAWREAEPLQRSHLVVEALRRAYRDRGLLGDPDFVAAPIERLLSTRYLDQLAAAIDRERATPSSDLPPAPRWREGEHTTHFAVIDAEGNAVAATLSLNMMFGAAFTVPGTGVLLNDEMDDFAADIDGSNAYGLEGSSANAIAGGKRPLSSMSPTFIESREEFTAFGTPGGSRIPSMVLLSALSYLDGEPVQAWPAAPRYHHQYLPDVLQYEADAFSAAQLDALRARGHQPRLIERDYGNQQVLYWHKPSGKVEAASDPRGIGRALKVPARRQPITAAQ
;
A
#
# COMPACT_ATOMS: atom_id res chain seq x y z
N MET A 1 52.87 -68.37 12.67
CA MET A 1 52.78 -67.22 11.72
C MET A 1 51.55 -67.41 10.87
N ARG A 2 50.47 -66.66 11.14
CA ARG A 2 49.24 -66.64 10.31
C ARG A 2 49.07 -65.24 9.76
N TRP A 3 49.10 -65.11 8.42
CA TRP A 3 48.91 -63.87 7.65
C TRP A 3 47.43 -63.53 7.63
N TRP A 4 47.09 -62.30 7.99
CA TRP A 4 45.72 -61.76 7.97
C TRP A 4 45.52 -61.03 6.62
N GLN A 5 44.57 -61.50 5.82
CA GLN A 5 44.14 -60.80 4.60
C GLN A 5 42.91 -59.96 4.91
N PRO A 6 42.84 -58.68 4.50
CA PRO A 6 41.66 -57.85 4.69
C PRO A 6 40.59 -58.21 3.69
N THR A 7 39.39 -58.46 4.22
CA THR A 7 38.23 -58.88 3.46
C THR A 7 37.67 -57.74 2.58
N ARG A 8 37.22 -58.09 1.36
CA ARG A 8 36.64 -57.19 0.33
C ARG A 8 35.46 -56.31 0.77
N ARG A 9 34.93 -56.45 1.96
CA ARG A 9 33.82 -55.63 2.50
C ARG A 9 34.23 -54.23 2.91
N THR A 10 35.47 -53.96 3.23
CA THR A 10 35.97 -52.64 3.68
C THR A 10 36.17 -51.66 2.53
N LEU A 11 36.35 -52.12 1.30
CA LEU A 11 36.49 -51.21 0.13
C LEU A 11 35.12 -50.70 -0.37
N LEU A 12 34.05 -51.49 -0.32
CA LEU A 12 32.73 -51.04 -0.74
C LEU A 12 32.16 -49.92 0.18
N PHE A 13 32.47 -49.98 1.48
CA PHE A 13 31.99 -48.95 2.41
C PHE A 13 32.66 -47.57 2.21
N LYS A 14 33.93 -47.55 1.83
CA LYS A 14 34.64 -46.27 1.55
C LYS A 14 34.22 -45.64 0.23
N VAL A 15 33.84 -46.41 -0.78
CA VAL A 15 33.38 -45.90 -2.06
C VAL A 15 31.95 -45.31 -1.93
N LEU A 16 31.05 -45.97 -1.18
CA LEU A 16 29.71 -45.48 -0.93
C LEU A 16 29.71 -44.17 -0.11
N HIS A 17 30.57 -44.00 0.87
CA HIS A 17 30.69 -42.77 1.65
C HIS A 17 31.29 -41.60 0.82
N GLY A 18 32.18 -41.89 -0.12
CA GLY A 18 32.71 -40.88 -1.05
C GLY A 18 31.65 -40.35 -2.01
N TRP A 19 30.72 -41.17 -2.48
CA TRP A 19 29.64 -40.75 -3.37
C TRP A 19 28.51 -40.00 -2.63
N PHE A 20 28.24 -40.35 -1.35
CA PHE A 20 27.28 -39.61 -0.53
C PHE A 20 27.79 -38.23 -0.12
N ALA A 21 29.10 -38.08 0.14
CA ALA A 21 29.72 -36.76 0.39
C ALA A 21 29.81 -35.89 -0.88
N ALA A 22 29.98 -36.47 -2.07
CA ALA A 22 29.95 -35.76 -3.34
C ALA A 22 28.55 -35.35 -3.77
N LEU A 23 27.49 -36.12 -3.41
CA LEU A 23 26.09 -35.74 -3.63
C LEU A 23 25.59 -34.65 -2.67
N LEU A 24 26.17 -34.53 -1.47
CA LEU A 24 25.86 -33.44 -0.52
C LEU A 24 26.55 -32.11 -0.87
N LEU A 25 27.59 -32.13 -1.71
CA LEU A 25 28.29 -30.91 -2.18
C LEU A 25 27.71 -30.33 -3.49
N LEU A 26 26.73 -31.00 -4.10
CA LEU A 26 25.98 -30.54 -5.26
C LEU A 26 24.59 -29.95 -4.90
N ALA A 27 24.39 -29.57 -3.65
CA ALA A 27 23.41 -28.55 -3.34
C ALA A 27 23.97 -27.22 -3.89
N CYS A 28 23.85 -27.03 -5.22
CA CYS A 28 24.10 -25.74 -5.86
C CYS A 28 23.27 -24.71 -5.11
N SER A 29 23.90 -23.92 -4.25
CA SER A 29 23.39 -22.63 -3.87
C SER A 29 23.18 -21.89 -5.20
N VAL A 30 21.95 -21.81 -5.67
CA VAL A 30 21.58 -20.86 -6.73
C VAL A 30 21.78 -19.50 -6.10
N GLN A 31 23.01 -18.99 -6.27
CA GLN A 31 23.35 -17.64 -5.88
C GLN A 31 22.61 -16.74 -6.85
N ALA A 32 21.75 -15.87 -6.34
CA ALA A 32 21.04 -14.91 -7.18
C ALA A 32 22.08 -14.14 -8.01
N SER A 33 21.87 -14.07 -9.32
CA SER A 33 22.71 -13.23 -10.16
C SER A 33 22.50 -11.76 -9.77
N PRO A 34 23.56 -10.92 -9.78
CA PRO A 34 23.38 -9.49 -9.59
C PRO A 34 22.30 -8.96 -10.54
N LEU A 35 21.47 -8.04 -10.07
CA LEU A 35 20.45 -7.47 -10.91
C LEU A 35 21.11 -6.68 -12.05
N ASP A 36 20.59 -6.87 -13.27
CA ASP A 36 21.03 -6.10 -14.44
C ASP A 36 20.69 -4.62 -14.32
N ASN A 37 19.60 -4.33 -13.61
CA ASN A 37 19.05 -2.99 -13.45
C ASN A 37 18.34 -2.87 -12.10
N GLY A 38 18.28 -1.64 -11.54
CA GLY A 38 17.23 -1.23 -10.64
C GLY A 38 15.96 -0.88 -11.42
N ALA A 39 14.85 -0.63 -10.73
CA ALA A 39 13.63 -0.14 -11.34
C ALA A 39 12.81 0.72 -10.36
N VAL A 40 12.07 1.66 -10.94
CA VAL A 40 11.13 2.55 -10.24
C VAL A 40 9.82 2.55 -11.01
N ALA A 41 8.71 2.26 -10.36
CA ALA A 41 7.36 2.39 -10.90
C ALA A 41 6.53 3.27 -9.97
N THR A 42 6.04 4.41 -10.46
CA THR A 42 5.26 5.35 -9.65
C THR A 42 4.04 5.87 -10.39
N ALA A 43 3.09 6.40 -9.64
CA ALA A 43 1.84 6.94 -10.16
C ALA A 43 2.01 8.22 -11.01
N HIS A 44 3.15 8.92 -10.90
CA HIS A 44 3.43 10.16 -11.62
C HIS A 44 4.82 10.15 -12.30
N PRO A 45 4.94 10.55 -13.58
CA PRO A 45 6.20 10.48 -14.33
C PRO A 45 7.35 11.29 -13.71
N LEU A 46 7.06 12.45 -13.11
CA LEU A 46 8.08 13.26 -12.42
C LEU A 46 8.65 12.53 -11.19
N ALA A 47 7.81 11.81 -10.44
CA ALA A 47 8.26 11.03 -9.30
C ALA A 47 9.11 9.82 -9.73
N SER A 48 8.76 9.16 -10.86
CA SER A 48 9.59 8.09 -11.44
C SER A 48 10.96 8.60 -11.85
N GLU A 49 11.01 9.77 -12.45
CA GLU A 49 12.26 10.41 -12.84
C GLU A 49 13.13 10.80 -11.63
N VAL A 50 12.51 11.31 -10.56
CA VAL A 50 13.20 11.57 -9.29
C VAL A 50 13.80 10.29 -8.70
N GLY A 51 13.03 9.20 -8.66
CA GLY A 51 13.53 7.91 -8.17
C GLY A 51 14.72 7.39 -9.00
N ARG A 52 14.64 7.50 -10.35
CA ARG A 52 15.74 7.17 -11.26
C ARG A 52 17.00 7.97 -10.95
N GLN A 53 16.87 9.29 -10.81
CA GLN A 53 18.01 10.19 -10.51
C GLN A 53 18.71 9.81 -9.21
N ILE A 54 17.97 9.46 -8.17
CA ILE A 54 18.53 9.06 -6.89
C ILE A 54 19.29 7.73 -6.99
N LEU A 55 18.73 6.72 -7.68
CA LEU A 55 19.43 5.46 -7.91
C LEU A 55 20.70 5.68 -8.75
N GLU A 56 20.65 6.50 -9.81
CA GLU A 56 21.82 6.86 -10.61
C GLU A 56 22.86 7.69 -9.84
N ALA A 57 22.43 8.47 -8.85
CA ALA A 57 23.35 9.19 -7.96
C ALA A 57 24.09 8.27 -6.97
N GLY A 58 23.73 6.98 -6.91
CA GLY A 58 24.31 5.98 -6.02
C GLY A 58 23.54 5.74 -4.73
N GLY A 59 22.34 6.28 -4.65
CA GLY A 59 21.35 5.93 -3.62
C GLY A 59 20.86 4.50 -3.79
N ASN A 60 20.35 3.90 -2.72
CA ASN A 60 19.69 2.61 -2.72
C ASN A 60 18.16 2.74 -2.88
N ALA A 61 17.43 1.62 -2.83
CA ALA A 61 15.97 1.64 -2.93
C ALA A 61 15.30 2.47 -1.82
N PHE A 62 15.88 2.56 -0.64
CA PHE A 62 15.35 3.34 0.48
C PHE A 62 15.53 4.85 0.26
N ASP A 63 16.69 5.27 -0.27
CA ASP A 63 16.92 6.67 -0.68
C ASP A 63 15.94 7.09 -1.78
N ALA A 64 15.76 6.24 -2.79
CA ALA A 64 14.80 6.49 -3.87
C ALA A 64 13.37 6.56 -3.35
N THR A 65 13.01 5.71 -2.36
CA THR A 65 11.70 5.75 -1.69
C THR A 65 11.45 7.08 -0.98
N VAL A 66 12.42 7.62 -0.27
CA VAL A 66 12.33 8.94 0.37
C VAL A 66 12.07 10.03 -0.67
N ALA A 67 12.84 10.04 -1.75
CA ALA A 67 12.73 11.05 -2.80
C ALA A 67 11.41 10.95 -3.59
N VAL A 68 10.98 9.74 -3.95
CA VAL A 68 9.70 9.47 -4.63
C VAL A 68 8.52 9.89 -3.76
N SER A 69 8.52 9.51 -2.47
CA SER A 69 7.44 9.90 -1.54
C SER A 69 7.31 11.42 -1.43
N ALA A 70 8.46 12.12 -1.28
CA ALA A 70 8.47 13.58 -1.21
C ALA A 70 8.05 14.24 -2.54
N ALA A 71 8.45 13.67 -3.68
CA ALA A 71 8.03 14.17 -4.99
C ALA A 71 6.52 13.97 -5.22
N LEU A 72 5.97 12.80 -4.88
CA LEU A 72 4.52 12.55 -4.95
C LEU A 72 3.73 13.48 -4.04
N ALA A 73 4.24 13.80 -2.85
CA ALA A 73 3.61 14.80 -1.97
C ALA A 73 3.49 16.20 -2.61
N VAL A 74 4.31 16.50 -3.62
CA VAL A 74 4.28 17.77 -4.39
C VAL A 74 3.38 17.64 -5.61
N VAL A 75 3.59 16.60 -6.44
CA VAL A 75 2.96 16.49 -7.77
C VAL A 75 1.61 15.76 -7.75
N GLU A 76 1.32 15.02 -6.67
CA GLU A 76 0.03 14.34 -6.42
C GLU A 76 -0.61 14.77 -5.08
N PRO A 77 -0.84 16.08 -4.84
CA PRO A 77 -1.43 16.53 -3.57
C PRO A 77 -2.84 15.97 -3.35
N TYR A 78 -3.44 15.41 -4.39
CA TYR A 78 -4.69 14.68 -4.32
C TYR A 78 -4.55 13.22 -3.82
N GLY A 79 -3.34 12.66 -3.77
CA GLY A 79 -3.10 11.25 -3.43
C GLY A 79 -2.29 11.03 -2.15
N SER A 80 -1.31 11.90 -1.88
CA SER A 80 -0.43 11.81 -0.72
C SER A 80 0.15 13.16 -0.33
N GLY A 81 0.80 13.24 0.84
CA GLY A 81 1.38 14.50 1.31
C GLY A 81 2.15 14.36 2.61
N LEU A 82 2.86 15.43 3.01
CA LEU A 82 3.51 15.49 4.33
C LEU A 82 2.48 15.52 5.48
N GLY A 83 1.25 15.95 5.20
CA GLY A 83 0.15 15.92 6.16
C GLY A 83 -0.57 14.59 6.26
N GLY A 84 -0.08 13.54 5.60
CA GLY A 84 -0.65 12.19 5.58
C GLY A 84 0.26 11.14 6.18
N GLY A 85 0.02 9.88 5.83
CA GLY A 85 0.80 8.73 6.26
C GLY A 85 0.78 7.59 5.26
N GLY A 86 1.02 6.39 5.74
CA GLY A 86 1.01 5.20 4.90
C GLY A 86 1.83 4.04 5.41
N PHE A 87 2.04 3.09 4.52
CA PHE A 87 2.75 1.86 4.79
C PHE A 87 3.86 1.60 3.78
N PHE A 88 5.00 1.15 4.29
CA PHE A 88 6.16 0.77 3.49
C PHE A 88 6.49 -0.69 3.79
N LEU A 89 6.35 -1.55 2.81
CA LEU A 89 6.86 -2.91 2.87
C LEU A 89 8.26 -2.92 2.28
N LEU A 90 9.23 -3.31 3.10
CA LEU A 90 10.65 -3.23 2.81
C LEU A 90 11.22 -4.64 2.65
N ARG A 91 12.07 -4.82 1.62
CA ARG A 91 12.96 -5.95 1.47
C ARG A 91 14.40 -5.45 1.58
N GLU A 92 15.11 -5.87 2.60
CA GLU A 92 16.53 -5.60 2.78
C GLU A 92 17.32 -6.76 2.15
N ALA A 93 18.25 -6.42 1.25
CA ALA A 93 19.11 -7.41 0.59
C ALA A 93 20.09 -7.99 1.62
N ALA A 94 19.81 -9.20 2.06
CA ALA A 94 20.60 -10.01 2.99
C ALA A 94 20.46 -11.48 2.62
N GLU A 95 21.21 -12.37 3.23
CA GLU A 95 21.09 -13.83 3.04
C GLU A 95 20.77 -14.52 4.39
N PRO A 96 19.52 -14.89 4.64
CA PRO A 96 18.31 -14.66 3.83
C PRO A 96 17.85 -13.19 3.84
N ALA A 97 17.07 -12.78 2.82
CA ALA A 97 16.49 -11.43 2.77
C ALA A 97 15.62 -11.14 3.99
N ARG A 98 15.75 -9.93 4.54
CA ARG A 98 14.93 -9.49 5.65
C ARG A 98 13.78 -8.63 5.14
N HIS A 99 12.57 -8.91 5.60
CA HIS A 99 11.39 -8.12 5.29
C HIS A 99 10.94 -7.37 6.54
N VAL A 100 10.58 -6.09 6.38
CA VAL A 100 10.11 -5.21 7.43
C VAL A 100 8.87 -4.48 6.92
N PHE A 101 7.86 -4.36 7.75
CA PHE A 101 6.73 -3.48 7.49
C PHE A 101 6.86 -2.24 8.35
N LEU A 102 7.12 -1.08 7.72
CA LEU A 102 7.18 0.21 8.40
C LEU A 102 5.80 0.84 8.38
N ASP A 103 5.16 0.87 9.54
CA ASP A 103 3.87 1.49 9.79
C ASP A 103 4.06 2.97 10.10
N ALA A 104 3.73 3.80 9.12
CA ALA A 104 3.66 5.25 9.23
C ALA A 104 2.21 5.76 9.09
N ARG A 105 1.22 4.90 9.46
CA ARG A 105 -0.19 5.29 9.51
C ARG A 105 -0.39 6.47 10.44
N GLU A 106 -1.28 7.34 10.09
CA GLU A 106 -1.70 8.44 10.91
C GLU A 106 -2.23 7.96 12.27
N ARG A 107 -2.16 8.83 13.25
CA ARG A 107 -2.59 8.52 14.62
C ARG A 107 -3.63 9.53 15.09
N ALA A 108 -4.73 9.08 15.64
CA ALA A 108 -5.74 9.95 16.24
C ALA A 108 -5.09 10.88 17.29
N PRO A 109 -5.40 12.17 17.29
CA PRO A 109 -4.96 13.06 18.37
C PRO A 109 -5.37 12.51 19.73
N SER A 110 -4.58 12.74 20.76
CA SER A 110 -4.83 12.23 22.13
C SER A 110 -6.20 12.66 22.70
N ALA A 111 -6.70 13.81 22.25
CA ALA A 111 -8.01 14.34 22.63
C ALA A 111 -9.19 13.74 21.84
N ALA A 112 -8.96 12.80 20.90
CA ALA A 112 -10.03 12.19 20.11
C ALA A 112 -10.89 11.26 20.96
N THR A 113 -12.22 11.36 20.81
CA THR A 113 -13.22 10.58 21.53
C THR A 113 -14.20 9.93 20.55
N PRO A 114 -14.86 8.81 20.90
CA PRO A 114 -15.82 8.13 20.04
C PRO A 114 -16.98 9.02 19.56
N ASP A 115 -17.35 10.01 20.34
CA ASP A 115 -18.47 10.93 20.11
C ASP A 115 -18.05 12.28 19.50
N MET A 116 -16.77 12.44 19.10
CA MET A 116 -16.25 13.74 18.63
C MET A 116 -16.98 14.29 17.41
N TYR A 117 -17.60 13.45 16.60
CA TYR A 117 -18.41 13.83 15.43
C TYR A 117 -19.92 13.86 15.69
N LEU A 118 -20.36 13.60 16.94
CA LEU A 118 -21.78 13.60 17.30
C LEU A 118 -22.26 15.03 17.57
N ARG A 119 -23.31 15.46 16.89
CA ARG A 119 -24.00 16.73 17.14
C ARG A 119 -25.50 16.45 17.19
N GLU A 120 -26.17 16.89 18.26
CA GLU A 120 -27.61 16.70 18.43
C GLU A 120 -28.09 15.25 18.26
N GLY A 121 -27.27 14.28 18.76
CA GLY A 121 -27.57 12.86 18.67
C GLY A 121 -27.38 12.24 17.26
N LYS A 122 -26.75 12.97 16.31
CA LYS A 122 -26.48 12.48 14.95
C LYS A 122 -25.00 12.66 14.60
N ILE A 123 -24.42 11.68 13.91
CA ILE A 123 -23.07 11.78 13.37
C ILE A 123 -23.07 12.76 12.21
N GLN A 124 -22.21 13.78 12.31
CA GLN A 124 -21.96 14.77 11.27
C GLN A 124 -20.70 14.35 10.50
N ARG A 125 -20.90 13.53 9.47
CA ARG A 125 -19.79 12.98 8.68
C ARG A 125 -18.93 14.04 8.01
N GLU A 126 -19.50 15.18 7.62
CA GLU A 126 -18.73 16.30 7.06
C GLU A 126 -17.56 16.72 7.95
N LEU A 127 -17.69 16.58 9.28
CA LEU A 127 -16.63 16.90 10.24
C LEU A 127 -15.47 15.89 10.22
N SER A 128 -15.69 14.67 9.73
CA SER A 128 -14.64 13.66 9.54
C SER A 128 -14.02 13.69 8.14
N LEU A 129 -14.63 14.42 7.19
CA LEU A 129 -14.16 14.52 5.82
C LEU A 129 -13.45 15.84 5.49
N ASN A 130 -13.90 16.96 6.08
CA ASN A 130 -13.44 18.30 5.72
C ASN A 130 -12.98 19.09 6.94
N GLY A 131 -11.91 19.86 6.75
CA GLY A 131 -11.36 20.73 7.79
C GLY A 131 -10.50 20.00 8.83
N PRO A 132 -9.95 20.74 9.81
CA PRO A 132 -8.89 20.25 10.68
C PRO A 132 -9.33 19.23 11.73
N LEU A 133 -10.64 19.08 11.99
CA LEU A 133 -11.14 18.05 12.91
C LEU A 133 -11.07 16.64 12.28
N ALA A 134 -11.04 16.56 10.95
CA ALA A 134 -10.87 15.31 10.21
C ALA A 134 -9.45 14.78 10.25
N ALA A 135 -8.47 15.62 10.64
CA ALA A 135 -7.06 15.30 10.49
C ALA A 135 -6.49 14.52 11.68
N ALA A 136 -5.95 13.34 11.38
CA ALA A 136 -5.09 12.58 12.27
C ALA A 136 -3.64 13.10 12.21
N ILE A 137 -2.81 12.75 13.19
CA ILE A 137 -1.40 13.16 13.28
C ILE A 137 -0.60 12.51 12.15
N PRO A 138 0.09 13.27 11.29
CA PRO A 138 0.78 12.77 10.13
C PRO A 138 1.94 11.81 10.44
N GLY A 139 2.14 10.83 9.55
CA GLY A 139 3.21 9.85 9.65
C GLY A 139 4.29 9.94 8.59
N THR A 140 3.96 10.47 7.39
CA THR A 140 4.89 10.52 6.25
C THR A 140 6.23 11.16 6.60
N PRO A 141 6.33 12.35 7.23
CA PRO A 141 7.63 12.97 7.51
C PRO A 141 8.54 12.11 8.41
N ALA A 142 7.96 11.40 9.40
CA ALA A 142 8.72 10.52 10.28
C ALA A 142 9.28 9.31 9.51
N ALA A 143 8.48 8.72 8.62
CA ALA A 143 8.93 7.60 7.78
C ALA A 143 10.08 7.99 6.84
N LEU A 144 10.00 9.16 6.19
CA LEU A 144 11.06 9.64 5.30
C LEU A 144 12.39 9.79 6.03
N VAL A 145 12.36 10.37 7.23
CA VAL A 145 13.56 10.53 8.06
C VAL A 145 14.09 9.16 8.51
N GLU A 146 13.22 8.29 8.99
CA GLU A 146 13.63 6.97 9.48
C GLU A 146 14.24 6.10 8.36
N LEU A 147 13.64 6.11 7.17
CA LEU A 147 14.20 5.38 6.02
C LEU A 147 15.58 5.91 5.64
N ALA A 148 15.74 7.24 5.57
CA ALA A 148 17.03 7.85 5.27
C ALA A 148 18.09 7.54 6.31
N GLU A 149 17.77 7.68 7.61
CA GLU A 149 18.73 7.51 8.71
C GLU A 149 19.10 6.05 8.97
N LYS A 150 18.15 5.13 8.89
CA LYS A 150 18.40 3.72 9.23
C LYS A 150 18.85 2.87 8.03
N ARG A 151 18.45 3.23 6.81
CA ARG A 151 18.58 2.38 5.62
C ARG A 151 19.16 3.08 4.40
N GLY A 152 19.08 4.41 4.36
CA GLY A 152 19.63 5.23 3.28
C GLY A 152 21.15 5.27 3.25
N ARG A 153 21.71 5.62 2.10
CA ARG A 153 23.14 5.84 1.86
C ARG A 153 23.45 7.31 1.63
N LEU A 154 22.44 8.04 1.14
CA LEU A 154 22.57 9.45 0.83
C LEU A 154 22.06 10.30 1.99
N PRO A 155 22.62 11.48 2.21
CA PRO A 155 22.08 12.44 3.17
C PRO A 155 20.62 12.78 2.82
N LEU A 156 19.75 12.92 3.83
CA LEU A 156 18.36 13.32 3.67
C LEU A 156 18.19 14.59 2.82
N LYS A 157 19.12 15.54 2.95
CA LYS A 157 19.16 16.75 2.11
C LYS A 157 19.30 16.43 0.62
N THR A 158 20.05 15.40 0.27
CA THR A 158 20.24 14.98 -1.13
C THR A 158 18.96 14.33 -1.66
N THR A 159 18.34 13.45 -0.88
CA THR A 159 17.14 12.74 -1.31
C THR A 159 15.92 13.64 -1.41
N LEU A 160 15.80 14.68 -0.57
CA LEU A 160 14.70 15.64 -0.63
C LEU A 160 14.90 16.77 -1.64
N ALA A 161 16.12 17.02 -2.13
CA ALA A 161 16.41 18.14 -3.02
C ALA A 161 15.54 18.19 -4.29
N PRO A 162 15.26 17.06 -5.01
CA PRO A 162 14.40 17.11 -6.19
C PRO A 162 12.96 17.54 -5.86
N ALA A 163 12.38 17.07 -4.75
CA ALA A 163 11.03 17.44 -4.31
C ALA A 163 10.97 18.92 -3.89
N ILE A 164 12.01 19.41 -3.21
CA ILE A 164 12.14 20.85 -2.86
C ILE A 164 12.14 21.70 -4.14
N ALA A 165 12.89 21.28 -5.16
CA ALA A 165 12.91 22.00 -6.45
C ALA A 165 11.53 21.96 -7.13
N LEU A 166 10.87 20.80 -7.21
CA LEU A 166 9.51 20.68 -7.76
C LEU A 166 8.50 21.56 -7.03
N ALA A 167 8.56 21.63 -5.71
CA ALA A 167 7.65 22.46 -4.92
C ALA A 167 7.91 23.96 -5.14
N ARG A 168 9.19 24.39 -5.19
CA ARG A 168 9.59 25.78 -5.34
C ARG A 168 9.40 26.27 -6.77
N ASP A 169 9.89 25.51 -7.77
CA ASP A 169 9.95 25.93 -9.17
C ASP A 169 8.62 25.64 -9.89
N GLY A 170 7.85 24.67 -9.38
CA GLY A 170 6.53 24.26 -9.85
C GLY A 170 6.56 23.05 -10.79
N PHE A 171 5.36 22.51 -11.01
CA PHE A 171 5.08 21.46 -12.00
C PHE A 171 3.85 21.83 -12.83
N GLU A 172 3.77 21.33 -14.05
CA GLU A 172 2.62 21.59 -14.92
C GLU A 172 1.43 20.72 -14.50
N VAL A 173 0.26 21.35 -14.33
CA VAL A 173 -1.02 20.68 -14.08
C VAL A 173 -1.40 19.85 -15.30
N ASP A 174 -1.73 18.57 -15.06
CA ASP A 174 -2.21 17.64 -16.09
C ASP A 174 -3.71 17.35 -15.99
N ALA A 175 -4.23 16.56 -16.91
CA ALA A 175 -5.65 16.18 -16.95
C ALA A 175 -6.08 15.38 -15.72
N VAL A 176 -5.18 14.55 -15.14
CA VAL A 176 -5.47 13.76 -13.93
C VAL A 176 -5.64 14.67 -12.73
N TYR A 177 -4.71 15.62 -12.53
CA TYR A 177 -4.83 16.62 -11.49
C TYR A 177 -6.18 17.35 -11.56
N ARG A 178 -6.52 17.87 -12.76
CA ARG A 178 -7.79 18.58 -12.99
C ARG A 178 -9.00 17.73 -12.66
N GLN A 179 -9.02 16.50 -13.13
CA GLN A 179 -10.11 15.57 -12.82
C GLN A 179 -10.23 15.34 -11.31
N ARG A 180 -9.11 15.10 -10.61
CA ARG A 180 -9.11 14.88 -9.16
C ARG A 180 -9.55 16.12 -8.37
N ALA A 181 -9.03 17.29 -8.74
CA ALA A 181 -9.42 18.55 -8.13
C ALA A 181 -10.91 18.90 -8.38
N SER A 182 -11.46 18.56 -9.57
CA SER A 182 -12.88 18.80 -9.85
C SER A 182 -13.83 18.09 -8.87
N TRP A 183 -13.46 16.93 -8.37
CA TRP A 183 -14.27 16.19 -7.43
C TRP A 183 -14.24 16.76 -6.00
N ARG A 184 -13.27 17.60 -5.70
CA ARG A 184 -13.10 18.26 -4.39
C ARG A 184 -13.17 19.80 -4.48
N LEU A 185 -13.56 20.35 -5.63
CA LEU A 185 -13.52 21.79 -5.91
C LEU A 185 -14.24 22.63 -4.85
N ALA A 186 -15.43 22.21 -4.42
CA ALA A 186 -16.19 22.91 -3.38
C ALA A 186 -15.41 22.98 -2.06
N ALA A 187 -14.92 21.83 -1.58
CA ALA A 187 -14.17 21.76 -0.32
C ALA A 187 -12.84 22.55 -0.40
N LEU A 188 -12.14 22.53 -1.55
CA LEU A 188 -10.93 23.32 -1.74
C LEU A 188 -11.21 24.83 -1.76
N ARG A 189 -12.38 25.26 -2.28
CA ARG A 189 -12.81 26.67 -2.25
C ARG A 189 -13.16 27.17 -0.85
N ASP A 190 -13.67 26.28 -0.01
CA ASP A 190 -14.09 26.63 1.35
C ASP A 190 -12.91 26.93 2.28
N ASP A 191 -11.70 26.40 2.00
CA ASP A 191 -10.47 26.74 2.72
C ASP A 191 -9.62 27.73 1.90
N PRO A 192 -9.44 28.98 2.38
CA PRO A 192 -8.72 30.01 1.62
C PRO A 192 -7.28 29.64 1.26
N GLU A 193 -6.57 28.90 2.14
CA GLU A 193 -5.18 28.52 1.88
C GLU A 193 -5.09 27.39 0.86
N SER A 194 -5.97 26.39 0.92
CA SER A 194 -6.07 25.34 -0.08
C SER A 194 -6.51 25.91 -1.44
N ALA A 195 -7.47 26.83 -1.47
CA ALA A 195 -7.87 27.52 -2.69
C ALA A 195 -6.69 28.26 -3.33
N ARG A 196 -5.91 28.99 -2.54
CA ARG A 196 -4.74 29.75 -3.00
C ARG A 196 -3.64 28.85 -3.60
N LEU A 197 -3.44 27.66 -3.00
CA LEU A 197 -2.35 26.76 -3.41
C LEU A 197 -2.71 25.84 -4.56
N PHE A 198 -3.95 25.36 -4.63
CA PHE A 198 -4.35 24.28 -5.52
C PHE A 198 -5.34 24.70 -6.62
N LEU A 199 -5.86 25.92 -6.57
CA LEU A 199 -6.77 26.47 -7.56
C LEU A 199 -6.15 27.71 -8.24
N ASP A 200 -6.69 28.08 -9.39
CA ASP A 200 -6.33 29.30 -10.11
C ASP A 200 -7.52 30.28 -10.02
N GLU A 201 -7.33 31.38 -9.31
CA GLU A 201 -8.40 32.35 -9.01
C GLU A 201 -9.69 31.73 -8.44
N GLY A 202 -9.52 30.63 -7.65
CA GLY A 202 -10.62 29.90 -7.03
C GLY A 202 -11.32 28.89 -7.97
N ASP A 203 -10.78 28.62 -9.15
CA ASP A 203 -11.29 27.60 -10.07
C ASP A 203 -10.20 26.57 -10.43
N LEU A 204 -10.56 25.54 -11.20
CA LEU A 204 -9.63 24.49 -11.64
C LEU A 204 -8.53 25.12 -12.52
N PRO A 205 -7.24 24.92 -12.18
CA PRO A 205 -6.16 25.39 -13.03
C PRO A 205 -6.25 24.77 -14.43
N ALA A 206 -5.87 25.49 -15.46
CA ALA A 206 -5.79 24.96 -16.82
C ALA A 206 -4.68 23.89 -16.93
N GLU A 207 -4.80 22.97 -17.89
CA GLU A 207 -3.67 22.07 -18.21
C GLU A 207 -2.47 22.92 -18.66
N GLY A 208 -1.27 22.56 -18.18
CA GLY A 208 -0.06 23.33 -18.37
C GLY A 208 0.10 24.52 -17.41
N HIS A 209 -0.88 24.83 -16.54
CA HIS A 209 -0.70 25.81 -15.47
C HIS A 209 0.46 25.36 -14.55
N LEU A 210 1.38 26.28 -14.25
CA LEU A 210 2.54 25.98 -13.41
C LEU A 210 2.19 26.17 -11.93
N LEU A 211 1.87 25.06 -11.27
CA LEU A 211 1.51 25.05 -9.86
C LEU A 211 2.76 25.06 -8.97
N ARG A 212 2.87 26.04 -8.09
CA ARG A 212 3.99 26.21 -7.15
C ARG A 212 3.51 26.12 -5.71
N GLN A 213 4.36 25.50 -4.85
CA GLN A 213 4.09 25.29 -3.42
C GLN A 213 5.30 25.78 -2.58
N PRO A 214 5.59 27.09 -2.57
CA PRO A 214 6.82 27.61 -1.93
C PRO A 214 6.88 27.35 -0.43
N GLU A 215 5.75 27.37 0.28
CA GLU A 215 5.70 27.05 1.70
C GLU A 215 5.98 25.57 1.96
N LEU A 216 5.52 24.67 1.08
CA LEU A 216 5.85 23.25 1.15
C LEU A 216 7.35 23.00 0.88
N ALA A 217 7.95 23.77 -0.05
CA ALA A 217 9.40 23.73 -0.27
C ALA A 217 10.17 24.08 1.01
N GLN A 218 9.77 25.14 1.71
CA GLN A 218 10.38 25.52 2.99
C GLN A 218 10.19 24.44 4.08
N THR A 219 9.02 23.80 4.13
CA THR A 219 8.76 22.70 5.06
C THR A 219 9.66 21.48 4.75
N LEU A 220 9.84 21.13 3.49
CA LEU A 220 10.78 20.09 3.06
C LEU A 220 12.25 20.46 3.38
N GLU A 221 12.64 21.73 3.20
CA GLU A 221 13.99 22.24 3.58
C GLU A 221 14.23 22.13 5.09
N ARG A 222 13.24 22.41 5.92
CA ARG A 222 13.31 22.23 7.38
C ARG A 222 13.47 20.75 7.75
N LEU A 223 12.70 19.86 7.11
CA LEU A 223 12.82 18.42 7.28
C LEU A 223 14.22 17.92 6.86
N ALA A 224 14.72 18.38 5.72
CA ALA A 224 16.05 18.05 5.20
C ALA A 224 17.19 18.48 6.11
N SER A 225 17.02 19.60 6.82
CA SER A 225 18.07 20.21 7.67
C SER A 225 18.04 19.72 9.12
N ASN A 226 16.85 19.46 9.66
CA ASN A 226 16.64 19.16 11.08
C ASN A 226 16.07 17.75 11.33
N GLY A 227 15.96 16.92 10.27
CA GLY A 227 15.38 15.59 10.40
C GLY A 227 13.97 15.65 10.98
N ARG A 228 13.63 14.69 11.82
CA ARG A 228 12.30 14.57 12.44
C ARG A 228 11.85 15.84 13.20
N ASP A 229 12.78 16.48 13.88
CA ASP A 229 12.46 17.69 14.68
C ASP A 229 12.09 18.88 13.78
N GLY A 230 12.51 18.87 12.50
CA GLY A 230 12.12 19.87 11.50
C GLY A 230 10.62 19.91 11.20
N PHE A 231 9.87 18.83 11.51
CA PHE A 231 8.41 18.76 11.33
C PHE A 231 7.67 18.67 12.67
N TYR A 232 8.11 17.80 13.58
CA TYR A 232 7.34 17.43 14.78
C TYR A 232 7.67 18.28 16.01
N ARG A 233 8.63 19.19 15.93
CA ARG A 233 9.05 20.09 17.01
C ARG A 233 9.34 21.50 16.48
N GLY A 234 9.56 22.43 17.39
CA GLY A 234 9.96 23.81 17.10
C GLY A 234 8.88 24.63 16.38
N GLU A 235 9.31 25.58 15.55
CA GLU A 235 8.45 26.60 14.94
C GLU A 235 7.36 26.02 14.02
N LEU A 236 7.71 25.00 13.20
CA LEU A 236 6.74 24.42 12.27
C LEU A 236 5.64 23.68 13.04
N ALA A 237 6.00 22.87 14.06
CA ALA A 237 5.04 22.19 14.91
C ALA A 237 4.09 23.17 15.62
N GLN A 238 4.63 24.30 16.10
CA GLN A 238 3.80 25.35 16.71
C GLN A 238 2.81 25.95 15.70
N LYS A 239 3.25 26.25 14.46
CA LYS A 239 2.37 26.75 13.39
C LYS A 239 1.29 25.73 13.02
N LEU A 240 1.66 24.44 12.90
CA LEU A 240 0.71 23.36 12.59
C LEU A 240 -0.38 23.26 13.67
N VAL A 241 0.01 23.16 14.94
CA VAL A 241 -0.95 23.07 16.05
C VAL A 241 -1.80 24.32 16.18
N GLN A 242 -1.18 25.51 16.04
CA GLN A 242 -1.91 26.78 16.12
C GLN A 242 -2.94 26.90 14.99
N GLY A 243 -2.56 26.59 13.74
CA GLY A 243 -3.46 26.64 12.60
C GLY A 243 -4.61 25.65 12.72
N VAL A 244 -4.32 24.41 13.08
CA VAL A 244 -5.33 23.37 13.32
C VAL A 244 -6.33 23.79 14.41
N ARG A 245 -5.84 24.29 15.55
CA ARG A 245 -6.70 24.72 16.67
C ARG A 245 -7.51 25.97 16.35
N ALA A 246 -6.92 26.94 15.67
CA ALA A 246 -7.62 28.16 15.26
C ALA A 246 -8.82 27.86 14.34
N ALA A 247 -8.74 26.79 13.56
CA ALA A 247 -9.82 26.35 12.68
C ALA A 247 -10.74 25.26 13.31
N GLY A 248 -10.58 24.96 14.61
CA GLY A 248 -11.48 24.06 15.36
C GLY A 248 -11.00 22.60 15.48
N GLY A 249 -9.78 22.29 15.08
CA GLY A 249 -9.18 20.97 15.31
C GLY A 249 -8.63 20.80 16.73
N ILE A 250 -8.15 19.60 17.06
CA ILE A 250 -7.85 19.18 18.43
C ILE A 250 -6.37 18.78 18.66
N TRP A 251 -5.48 19.04 17.74
CA TRP A 251 -4.06 18.67 17.88
C TRP A 251 -3.37 19.36 19.07
N SER A 252 -2.39 18.71 19.63
CA SER A 252 -1.47 19.27 20.63
C SER A 252 -0.02 19.18 20.16
N LEU A 253 0.88 19.93 20.81
CA LEU A 253 2.32 19.82 20.53
C LEU A 253 2.87 18.46 20.96
N GLU A 254 2.28 17.86 22.00
CA GLU A 254 2.60 16.54 22.49
C GLU A 254 2.23 15.47 21.48
N ASP A 255 1.07 15.58 20.82
CA ASP A 255 0.66 14.65 19.76
C ASP A 255 1.69 14.58 18.63
N LEU A 256 2.19 15.74 18.17
CA LEU A 256 3.25 15.80 17.17
C LEU A 256 4.58 15.27 17.73
N ALA A 257 5.01 15.75 18.92
CA ALA A 257 6.28 15.36 19.51
C ALA A 257 6.38 13.86 19.78
N ASP A 258 5.24 13.20 20.09
CA ASP A 258 5.16 11.80 20.47
C ASP A 258 4.85 10.86 19.30
N TYR A 259 4.54 11.39 18.11
CA TYR A 259 4.35 10.53 16.95
C TYR A 259 5.62 9.73 16.65
N ARG A 260 5.49 8.45 16.37
CA ARG A 260 6.55 7.53 15.92
C ARG A 260 5.99 6.59 14.86
N THR A 261 6.80 6.24 13.90
CA THR A 261 6.62 5.07 13.07
C THR A 261 6.78 3.79 13.89
N VAL A 262 6.24 2.69 13.42
CA VAL A 262 6.39 1.38 14.08
C VAL A 262 6.89 0.36 13.06
N GLU A 263 8.02 -0.28 13.34
CA GLU A 263 8.43 -1.47 12.58
C GLU A 263 7.61 -2.66 13.07
N ARG A 264 6.91 -3.32 12.13
CA ARG A 264 6.10 -4.52 12.41
C ARG A 264 6.62 -5.70 11.58
N GLU A 265 6.43 -6.91 12.07
CA GLU A 265 6.62 -8.11 11.26
C GLU A 265 5.56 -8.14 10.16
N PRO A 266 5.96 -8.30 8.88
CA PRO A 266 5.01 -8.45 7.80
C PRO A 266 4.15 -9.71 7.97
N LEU A 267 2.91 -9.65 7.49
CA LEU A 267 2.09 -10.85 7.38
C LEU A 267 2.71 -11.77 6.31
N ARG A 268 2.85 -13.06 6.64
CA ARG A 268 3.38 -14.08 5.74
C ARG A 268 2.34 -15.18 5.53
N PHE A 269 2.23 -15.60 4.27
CA PHE A 269 1.34 -16.69 3.90
C PHE A 269 1.96 -17.55 2.79
N ALA A 270 2.21 -18.82 3.09
CA ALA A 270 2.76 -19.77 2.14
C ALA A 270 1.70 -20.17 1.10
N LEU A 271 2.04 -20.09 -0.18
CA LEU A 271 1.24 -20.56 -1.29
C LEU A 271 1.59 -22.03 -1.61
N ALA A 272 0.64 -22.76 -2.19
CA ALA A 272 0.78 -24.20 -2.48
C ALA A 272 1.94 -24.52 -3.44
N ASP A 273 2.36 -23.59 -4.27
CA ASP A 273 3.45 -23.74 -5.25
C ASP A 273 4.84 -23.38 -4.68
N GLY A 274 4.94 -23.11 -3.38
CA GLY A 274 6.20 -22.81 -2.69
C GLY A 274 6.60 -21.33 -2.72
N ARG A 275 5.78 -20.45 -3.29
CA ARG A 275 5.90 -19.00 -3.15
C ARG A 275 5.36 -18.56 -1.79
N GLU A 276 5.76 -17.38 -1.35
CA GLU A 276 5.26 -16.76 -0.12
C GLU A 276 4.70 -15.39 -0.43
N LEU A 277 3.45 -15.14 -0.02
CA LEU A 277 2.89 -13.80 0.04
C LEU A 277 3.39 -13.13 1.32
N ILE A 278 3.95 -11.93 1.15
CA ILE A 278 4.43 -11.06 2.23
C ILE A 278 3.66 -9.75 2.10
N GLY A 279 2.85 -9.43 3.09
CA GLY A 279 1.89 -8.32 2.99
C GLY A 279 1.76 -7.50 4.26
N ALA A 280 0.88 -6.52 4.19
CA ALA A 280 0.61 -5.60 5.28
C ALA A 280 -0.11 -6.29 6.45
N PRO A 281 0.43 -6.29 7.67
CA PRO A 281 -0.28 -6.68 8.88
C PRO A 281 -1.21 -5.54 9.35
N PRO A 282 -2.08 -5.74 10.35
CA PRO A 282 -2.75 -4.63 11.01
C PRO A 282 -1.77 -3.53 11.50
N PRO A 283 -2.16 -2.25 11.40
CA PRO A 283 -3.50 -1.72 11.17
C PRO A 283 -3.96 -1.70 9.70
N SER A 284 -3.42 -2.53 8.82
CA SER A 284 -4.03 -2.82 7.53
C SER A 284 -4.75 -4.17 7.55
N ALA A 285 -5.94 -4.22 6.93
CA ALA A 285 -6.65 -5.45 6.66
C ALA A 285 -6.17 -6.14 5.36
N GLY A 286 -5.39 -5.43 4.53
CA GLY A 286 -5.08 -5.82 3.16
C GLY A 286 -4.36 -7.17 3.07
N GLY A 287 -3.33 -7.39 3.87
CA GLY A 287 -2.61 -8.66 3.86
C GLY A 287 -3.46 -9.85 4.30
N VAL A 288 -4.36 -9.65 5.29
CA VAL A 288 -5.30 -10.70 5.73
C VAL A 288 -6.29 -11.03 4.63
N ILE A 289 -6.87 -10.01 3.97
CA ILE A 289 -7.82 -10.20 2.86
C ILE A 289 -7.15 -10.97 1.71
N LEU A 290 -5.93 -10.61 1.35
CA LEU A 290 -5.17 -11.28 0.28
C LEU A 290 -4.86 -12.73 0.64
N ALA A 291 -4.31 -12.98 1.83
CA ALA A 291 -3.96 -14.31 2.31
C ALA A 291 -5.17 -15.24 2.41
N GLN A 292 -6.29 -14.75 2.99
CA GLN A 292 -7.53 -15.51 3.04
C GLN A 292 -8.10 -15.81 1.65
N SER A 293 -8.14 -14.81 0.77
CA SER A 293 -8.67 -14.98 -0.58
C SER A 293 -7.87 -16.01 -1.36
N LEU A 294 -6.53 -15.93 -1.36
CA LEU A 294 -5.66 -16.90 -2.01
C LEU A 294 -5.81 -18.28 -1.37
N GLY A 295 -5.79 -18.37 -0.04
CA GLY A 295 -5.95 -19.63 0.67
C GLY A 295 -7.29 -20.34 0.40
N ILE A 296 -8.39 -19.59 0.25
CA ILE A 296 -9.70 -20.12 -0.17
C ILE A 296 -9.64 -20.60 -1.62
N LEU A 297 -9.09 -19.79 -2.53
CA LEU A 297 -9.01 -20.09 -3.95
C LEU A 297 -8.17 -21.34 -4.23
N GLU A 298 -7.04 -21.52 -3.56
CA GLU A 298 -6.20 -22.74 -3.68
C GLU A 298 -6.99 -24.02 -3.35
N ARG A 299 -7.83 -23.98 -2.31
CA ARG A 299 -8.71 -25.11 -1.93
C ARG A 299 -9.81 -25.40 -2.94
N LEU A 300 -10.16 -24.42 -3.74
CA LEU A 300 -11.18 -24.52 -4.77
C LEU A 300 -10.61 -24.84 -6.16
N ALA A 301 -9.30 -25.10 -6.28
CA ALA A 301 -8.62 -25.40 -7.53
C ALA A 301 -8.94 -24.35 -8.61
N TRP A 302 -8.82 -23.06 -8.26
CA TRP A 302 -9.25 -21.93 -9.08
C TRP A 302 -8.57 -21.84 -10.46
N ARG A 303 -7.33 -22.39 -10.58
CA ARG A 303 -6.61 -22.40 -11.87
C ARG A 303 -7.24 -23.33 -12.89
N GLU A 304 -7.92 -24.38 -12.45
CA GLU A 304 -8.59 -25.34 -13.31
C GLU A 304 -10.01 -24.91 -13.70
N ALA A 305 -10.51 -23.83 -13.07
CA ALA A 305 -11.86 -23.33 -13.30
C ALA A 305 -11.94 -22.52 -14.59
N GLU A 306 -13.03 -22.72 -15.36
CA GLU A 306 -13.38 -21.90 -16.50
C GLU A 306 -13.51 -20.41 -16.09
N PRO A 307 -13.26 -19.43 -16.99
CA PRO A 307 -13.19 -18.01 -16.63
C PRO A 307 -14.37 -17.48 -15.83
N LEU A 308 -15.61 -17.82 -16.20
CA LEU A 308 -16.80 -17.42 -15.48
C LEU A 308 -16.86 -18.03 -14.08
N GLN A 309 -16.55 -19.32 -13.96
CA GLN A 309 -16.48 -20.02 -12.68
C GLN A 309 -15.41 -19.42 -11.79
N ARG A 310 -14.25 -19.13 -12.36
CA ARG A 310 -13.14 -18.48 -11.67
C ARG A 310 -13.55 -17.13 -11.08
N SER A 311 -14.22 -16.27 -11.87
CA SER A 311 -14.72 -14.98 -11.37
C SER A 311 -15.69 -15.13 -10.22
N HIS A 312 -16.61 -16.10 -10.30
CA HIS A 312 -17.52 -16.43 -9.21
C HIS A 312 -16.76 -16.83 -7.94
N LEU A 313 -15.77 -17.72 -8.04
CA LEU A 313 -14.97 -18.17 -6.89
C LEU A 313 -14.16 -17.02 -6.26
N VAL A 314 -13.60 -16.12 -7.08
CA VAL A 314 -12.89 -14.92 -6.59
C VAL A 314 -13.85 -14.01 -5.82
N VAL A 315 -15.05 -13.77 -6.33
CA VAL A 315 -16.07 -12.94 -5.64
C VAL A 315 -16.47 -13.57 -4.31
N GLU A 316 -16.68 -14.89 -4.26
CA GLU A 316 -17.04 -15.61 -3.04
C GLU A 316 -15.91 -15.61 -2.01
N ALA A 317 -14.64 -15.72 -2.44
CA ALA A 317 -13.49 -15.60 -1.57
C ALA A 317 -13.37 -14.19 -0.98
N LEU A 318 -13.48 -13.15 -1.82
CA LEU A 318 -13.47 -11.75 -1.39
C LEU A 318 -14.60 -11.44 -0.40
N ARG A 319 -15.84 -11.90 -0.68
CA ARG A 319 -17.00 -11.73 0.21
C ARG A 319 -16.69 -12.18 1.65
N ARG A 320 -16.03 -13.33 1.80
CA ARG A 320 -15.68 -13.91 3.11
C ARG A 320 -14.53 -13.16 3.76
N ALA A 321 -13.49 -12.85 3.01
CA ALA A 321 -12.33 -12.14 3.52
C ALA A 321 -12.69 -10.71 3.97
N TYR A 322 -13.52 -10.01 3.21
CA TYR A 322 -14.00 -8.68 3.59
C TYR A 322 -14.99 -8.71 4.77
N ARG A 323 -15.75 -9.77 4.94
CA ARG A 323 -16.54 -9.94 6.17
C ARG A 323 -15.62 -9.96 7.40
N ASP A 324 -14.53 -10.72 7.34
CA ASP A 324 -13.60 -10.89 8.46
C ASP A 324 -12.78 -9.64 8.76
N ARG A 325 -12.70 -8.67 7.82
CA ARG A 325 -12.09 -7.36 8.05
C ARG A 325 -12.62 -6.66 9.30
N GLY A 326 -13.91 -6.82 9.59
CA GLY A 326 -14.55 -6.23 10.77
C GLY A 326 -13.97 -6.67 12.13
N LEU A 327 -13.12 -7.72 12.15
CA LEU A 327 -12.45 -8.22 13.34
C LEU A 327 -11.06 -7.57 13.56
N LEU A 328 -10.63 -6.70 12.64
CA LEU A 328 -9.30 -6.10 12.63
C LEU A 328 -9.33 -4.64 13.09
N GLY A 329 -8.22 -4.17 13.63
CA GLY A 329 -8.01 -2.80 14.08
C GLY A 329 -6.53 -2.55 14.37
N ASP A 330 -6.21 -1.47 15.08
CA ASP A 330 -4.86 -1.17 15.52
C ASP A 330 -4.37 -2.26 16.51
N PRO A 331 -3.29 -3.01 16.20
CA PRO A 331 -2.81 -4.10 17.05
C PRO A 331 -2.28 -3.63 18.42
N ASP A 332 -1.98 -2.34 18.57
CA ASP A 332 -1.54 -1.75 19.83
C ASP A 332 -2.73 -1.54 20.78
N PHE A 333 -3.98 -1.65 20.27
CA PHE A 333 -5.24 -1.45 21.04
C PHE A 333 -6.12 -2.70 21.05
N VAL A 334 -6.07 -3.55 20.03
CA VAL A 334 -6.94 -4.72 19.86
C VAL A 334 -6.17 -5.95 19.41
N ALA A 335 -6.45 -7.08 20.04
CA ALA A 335 -5.92 -8.37 19.62
C ALA A 335 -6.69 -8.89 18.40
N ALA A 336 -6.13 -8.73 17.20
CA ALA A 336 -6.70 -9.28 15.98
C ALA A 336 -6.45 -10.80 15.90
N PRO A 337 -7.45 -11.64 15.58
CA PRO A 337 -7.32 -13.11 15.59
C PRO A 337 -6.68 -13.65 14.29
N ILE A 338 -5.53 -13.10 13.86
CA ILE A 338 -4.89 -13.38 12.56
C ILE A 338 -4.57 -14.85 12.38
N GLU A 339 -3.95 -15.49 13.40
CA GLU A 339 -3.62 -16.91 13.36
C GLU A 339 -4.85 -17.79 13.09
N ARG A 340 -5.97 -17.49 13.72
CA ARG A 340 -7.25 -18.18 13.48
C ARG A 340 -7.73 -17.94 12.05
N LEU A 341 -7.75 -16.68 11.60
CA LEU A 341 -8.26 -16.28 10.29
C LEU A 341 -7.49 -16.91 9.13
N LEU A 342 -6.20 -17.18 9.32
CA LEU A 342 -5.32 -17.79 8.32
C LEU A 342 -5.04 -19.29 8.58
N SER A 343 -5.68 -19.88 9.62
CA SER A 343 -5.48 -21.30 9.91
C SER A 343 -6.06 -22.18 8.80
N THR A 344 -5.37 -23.30 8.52
CA THR A 344 -5.84 -24.31 7.54
C THR A 344 -7.29 -24.70 7.79
N ARG A 345 -7.64 -25.00 9.06
CA ARG A 345 -9.01 -25.38 9.44
C ARG A 345 -10.05 -24.33 9.07
N TYR A 346 -9.75 -23.08 9.34
CA TYR A 346 -10.70 -21.99 9.05
C TYR A 346 -10.86 -21.75 7.55
N LEU A 347 -9.74 -21.74 6.81
CA LEU A 347 -9.76 -21.64 5.35
C LEU A 347 -10.49 -22.82 4.69
N ASP A 348 -10.33 -24.05 5.20
CA ASP A 348 -11.08 -25.23 4.76
C ASP A 348 -12.60 -25.04 4.97
N GLN A 349 -12.99 -24.52 6.13
CA GLN A 349 -14.40 -24.24 6.43
C GLN A 349 -14.99 -23.18 5.49
N LEU A 350 -14.25 -22.08 5.23
CA LEU A 350 -14.69 -21.02 4.33
C LEU A 350 -14.83 -21.53 2.88
N ALA A 351 -13.87 -22.31 2.41
CA ALA A 351 -13.90 -22.89 1.07
C ALA A 351 -15.03 -23.92 0.91
N ALA A 352 -15.22 -24.80 1.88
CA ALA A 352 -16.29 -25.81 1.86
C ALA A 352 -17.71 -25.22 1.88
N ALA A 353 -17.85 -24.00 2.40
CA ALA A 353 -19.13 -23.28 2.43
C ALA A 353 -19.44 -22.52 1.12
N ILE A 354 -18.58 -22.57 0.12
CA ILE A 354 -18.81 -21.94 -1.19
C ILE A 354 -19.52 -22.93 -2.11
N ASP A 355 -20.72 -22.57 -2.54
CA ASP A 355 -21.41 -23.25 -3.62
C ASP A 355 -20.78 -22.81 -4.97
N ARG A 356 -20.39 -23.76 -5.82
CA ARG A 356 -19.73 -23.44 -7.09
C ARG A 356 -20.67 -22.85 -8.14
N GLU A 357 -21.98 -23.06 -7.99
CA GLU A 357 -22.99 -22.68 -8.99
C GLU A 357 -23.91 -21.53 -8.50
N ARG A 358 -23.83 -21.17 -7.21
CA ARG A 358 -24.70 -20.18 -6.62
C ARG A 358 -23.95 -19.23 -5.70
N ALA A 359 -24.19 -17.93 -5.87
CA ALA A 359 -23.67 -16.89 -4.99
C ALA A 359 -24.27 -17.01 -3.58
N THR A 360 -23.43 -16.86 -2.57
CA THR A 360 -23.88 -16.76 -1.18
C THR A 360 -24.41 -15.36 -0.92
N PRO A 361 -25.68 -15.15 -0.57
CA PRO A 361 -26.15 -13.84 -0.11
C PRO A 361 -25.33 -13.39 1.10
N SER A 362 -24.92 -12.13 1.14
CA SER A 362 -24.14 -11.61 2.29
C SER A 362 -24.92 -11.68 3.60
N SER A 363 -26.26 -11.64 3.54
CA SER A 363 -27.16 -11.83 4.68
C SER A 363 -27.09 -13.21 5.32
N ASP A 364 -26.66 -14.24 4.56
CA ASP A 364 -26.60 -15.63 5.03
C ASP A 364 -25.26 -15.91 5.75
N LEU A 365 -24.32 -14.98 5.66
CA LEU A 365 -23.08 -15.03 6.41
C LEU A 365 -23.25 -14.41 7.81
N PRO A 366 -22.49 -14.84 8.82
CA PRO A 366 -22.50 -14.19 10.12
C PRO A 366 -22.29 -12.67 9.95
N PRO A 367 -23.08 -11.83 10.67
CA PRO A 367 -23.00 -10.38 10.51
C PRO A 367 -21.60 -9.86 10.86
N ALA A 368 -21.19 -8.85 10.14
CA ALA A 368 -19.97 -8.10 10.41
C ALA A 368 -20.26 -6.60 10.25
N PRO A 369 -19.48 -5.76 10.94
CA PRO A 369 -19.64 -4.32 10.84
C PRO A 369 -19.48 -3.82 9.41
N ARG A 370 -20.20 -2.75 9.06
CA ARG A 370 -19.94 -1.98 7.84
C ARG A 370 -18.83 -0.98 8.09
N TRP A 371 -18.05 -0.74 7.07
CA TRP A 371 -17.03 0.32 7.07
C TRP A 371 -17.10 1.12 5.78
N ARG A 372 -16.52 2.29 5.82
CA ARG A 372 -16.22 3.09 4.65
C ARG A 372 -14.75 3.46 4.71
N GLU A 373 -14.15 3.63 3.57
CA GLU A 373 -12.78 4.15 3.42
C GLU A 373 -12.80 5.21 2.34
N GLY A 374 -11.85 6.13 2.42
CA GLY A 374 -11.52 7.04 1.34
C GLY A 374 -11.12 6.26 0.08
N GLU A 375 -11.33 6.86 -1.09
CA GLU A 375 -11.11 6.17 -2.37
C GLU A 375 -9.75 6.52 -3.01
N HIS A 376 -8.91 7.34 -2.35
CA HIS A 376 -7.73 7.94 -2.96
C HIS A 376 -6.48 7.82 -2.09
N THR A 377 -5.43 7.37 -2.77
CA THR A 377 -4.14 6.98 -2.21
C THR A 377 -3.14 7.12 -3.36
N THR A 378 -1.85 6.99 -3.11
CA THR A 378 -0.86 6.72 -4.15
C THR A 378 -0.09 5.45 -3.83
N HIS A 379 0.48 4.83 -4.85
CA HIS A 379 1.35 3.68 -4.69
C HIS A 379 2.56 3.78 -5.60
N PHE A 380 3.69 3.28 -5.11
CA PHE A 380 4.89 3.11 -5.92
C PHE A 380 5.72 1.93 -5.45
N ALA A 381 6.56 1.42 -6.34
CA ALA A 381 7.51 0.37 -6.04
C ALA A 381 8.90 0.71 -6.58
N VAL A 382 9.93 0.37 -5.81
CA VAL A 382 11.34 0.58 -6.13
C VAL A 382 12.14 -0.69 -5.86
N ILE A 383 13.08 -1.01 -6.73
CA ILE A 383 14.11 -2.02 -6.49
C ILE A 383 15.47 -1.48 -6.96
N ASP A 384 16.53 -1.65 -6.16
CA ASP A 384 17.89 -1.31 -6.56
C ASP A 384 18.66 -2.50 -7.13
N ALA A 385 19.86 -2.24 -7.63
CA ALA A 385 20.72 -3.27 -8.23
C ALA A 385 21.25 -4.32 -7.23
N GLU A 386 21.08 -4.10 -5.93
CA GLU A 386 21.48 -5.03 -4.87
C GLU A 386 20.32 -5.93 -4.42
N GLY A 387 19.09 -5.63 -4.88
CA GLY A 387 17.89 -6.35 -4.51
C GLY A 387 17.21 -5.84 -3.23
N ASN A 388 17.59 -4.64 -2.73
CA ASN A 388 16.70 -3.94 -1.79
C ASN A 388 15.48 -3.49 -2.55
N ALA A 389 14.30 -3.66 -1.97
CA ALA A 389 13.07 -3.25 -2.62
C ALA A 389 12.08 -2.64 -1.62
N VAL A 390 11.22 -1.77 -2.13
CA VAL A 390 10.13 -1.16 -1.37
C VAL A 390 8.85 -1.17 -2.20
N ALA A 391 7.75 -1.58 -1.59
CA ALA A 391 6.40 -1.28 -2.04
C ALA A 391 5.78 -0.32 -1.01
N ALA A 392 5.39 0.87 -1.43
CA ALA A 392 4.86 1.89 -0.55
C ALA A 392 3.49 2.38 -1.00
N THR A 393 2.55 2.44 -0.06
CA THR A 393 1.20 2.97 -0.28
C THR A 393 0.99 4.11 0.70
N LEU A 394 0.81 5.33 0.18
CA LEU A 394 0.70 6.57 0.94
C LEU A 394 -0.66 7.21 0.71
N SER A 395 -1.20 7.90 1.71
CA SER A 395 -2.55 8.44 1.65
C SER A 395 -2.67 9.78 2.38
N LEU A 396 -3.73 10.49 1.99
CA LEU A 396 -4.40 11.54 2.75
C LEU A 396 -5.85 11.14 3.05
N ASN A 397 -6.26 9.90 2.71
CA ASN A 397 -7.58 9.28 2.69
C ASN A 397 -8.45 9.72 1.49
N MET A 398 -9.13 10.87 1.53
CA MET A 398 -9.82 11.42 0.36
C MET A 398 -8.87 12.23 -0.52
N MET A 399 -9.31 12.52 -1.77
CA MET A 399 -8.56 13.44 -2.62
C MET A 399 -8.37 14.78 -1.92
N PHE A 400 -7.13 15.28 -1.89
CA PHE A 400 -6.76 16.48 -1.14
C PHE A 400 -7.10 16.38 0.35
N GLY A 401 -7.19 15.17 0.90
CA GLY A 401 -7.44 14.95 2.32
C GLY A 401 -8.63 15.73 2.86
N ALA A 402 -8.43 16.36 4.01
CA ALA A 402 -9.40 17.23 4.65
C ALA A 402 -9.71 18.53 3.86
N ALA A 403 -9.12 18.72 2.69
CA ALA A 403 -9.14 19.97 1.91
C ALA A 403 -8.75 21.19 2.75
N PHE A 404 -7.96 21.01 3.80
CA PHE A 404 -7.49 22.02 4.73
C PHE A 404 -5.97 22.07 4.73
N THR A 405 -5.42 23.21 4.33
CA THR A 405 -3.97 23.47 4.36
C THR A 405 -3.65 24.41 5.52
N VAL A 406 -2.68 24.02 6.35
CA VAL A 406 -2.28 24.88 7.48
C VAL A 406 -1.57 26.13 6.95
N PRO A 407 -2.10 27.34 7.21
CA PRO A 407 -1.57 28.58 6.65
C PRO A 407 -0.07 28.78 6.89
N GLY A 408 0.66 29.14 5.82
CA GLY A 408 2.09 29.45 5.85
C GLY A 408 3.00 28.23 6.10
N THR A 409 2.49 26.99 5.93
CA THR A 409 3.27 25.75 6.04
C THR A 409 3.30 24.96 4.75
N GLY A 410 2.32 25.15 3.86
CA GLY A 410 2.10 24.33 2.68
C GLY A 410 1.68 22.88 2.99
N VAL A 411 1.39 22.55 4.24
CA VAL A 411 1.01 21.19 4.65
C VAL A 411 -0.50 21.02 4.51
N LEU A 412 -0.91 20.32 3.47
CA LEU A 412 -2.27 19.83 3.27
C LEU A 412 -2.50 18.62 4.21
N LEU A 413 -3.56 18.68 5.02
CA LEU A 413 -3.84 17.65 6.02
C LEU A 413 -4.72 16.52 5.48
N ASN A 414 -4.51 15.34 6.03
CA ASN A 414 -5.32 14.16 5.81
C ASN A 414 -6.71 14.31 6.46
N ASP A 415 -7.65 13.46 6.02
CA ASP A 415 -8.95 13.21 6.67
C ASP A 415 -9.06 11.75 7.16
N GLU A 416 -7.94 11.22 7.66
CA GLU A 416 -7.80 9.82 8.02
C GLU A 416 -8.63 9.39 9.23
N MET A 417 -9.17 10.36 9.99
CA MET A 417 -10.11 10.09 11.09
C MET A 417 -11.44 9.49 10.56
N ASP A 418 -11.80 9.69 9.27
CA ASP A 418 -13.00 9.08 8.65
C ASP A 418 -12.91 7.55 8.52
N ASP A 419 -11.69 6.99 8.54
CA ASP A 419 -11.46 5.54 8.48
C ASP A 419 -11.79 4.81 9.79
N PHE A 420 -12.00 5.53 10.89
CA PHE A 420 -12.52 4.95 12.11
C PHE A 420 -14.03 4.64 12.01
N ALA A 421 -14.47 3.68 12.81
CA ALA A 421 -15.90 3.47 13.04
C ALA A 421 -16.43 4.56 14.00
N ALA A 422 -17.14 5.53 13.47
CA ALA A 422 -17.69 6.64 14.25
C ALA A 422 -18.95 6.27 15.04
N ASP A 423 -19.65 5.19 14.69
CA ASP A 423 -20.88 4.74 15.33
C ASP A 423 -20.69 3.32 15.88
N ILE A 424 -20.50 3.20 17.19
CA ILE A 424 -20.30 1.92 17.87
C ILE A 424 -21.62 1.33 18.35
N ASP A 425 -22.59 2.17 18.73
CA ASP A 425 -23.87 1.79 19.32
C ASP A 425 -25.05 2.01 18.34
N GLY A 426 -24.79 2.71 17.24
CA GLY A 426 -25.78 2.99 16.22
C GLY A 426 -25.91 1.84 15.24
N SER A 427 -27.07 1.20 15.20
CA SER A 427 -27.47 0.60 13.93
C SER A 427 -27.49 1.75 12.91
N ASN A 428 -26.48 1.75 11.99
CA ASN A 428 -26.60 2.63 10.84
C ASN A 428 -27.97 2.37 10.19
N ALA A 429 -28.44 3.20 9.26
CA ALA A 429 -29.72 3.05 8.55
C ALA A 429 -29.98 1.63 7.96
N TYR A 430 -29.11 0.66 8.23
CA TYR A 430 -29.10 -0.72 7.74
C TYR A 430 -28.90 -1.78 8.85
N GLY A 431 -28.99 -1.40 10.14
CA GLY A 431 -29.05 -2.36 11.25
C GLY A 431 -27.75 -3.12 11.58
N LEU A 432 -26.59 -2.62 11.18
CA LEU A 432 -25.29 -3.24 11.51
C LEU A 432 -24.55 -2.39 12.54
N GLU A 433 -24.12 -3.04 13.63
CA GLU A 433 -23.30 -2.45 14.68
C GLU A 433 -21.91 -2.06 14.14
N GLY A 434 -21.40 -0.91 14.55
CA GLY A 434 -20.04 -0.47 14.23
C GLY A 434 -18.98 -1.43 14.82
N SER A 435 -17.81 -1.54 14.19
CA SER A 435 -16.72 -2.37 14.73
C SER A 435 -16.09 -1.69 15.94
N SER A 436 -16.26 -2.27 17.12
CA SER A 436 -15.56 -1.84 18.34
C SER A 436 -14.01 -1.96 18.17
N ALA A 437 -13.54 -2.89 17.32
CA ALA A 437 -12.13 -3.04 17.01
C ALA A 437 -11.53 -1.80 16.35
N ASN A 438 -12.30 -1.07 15.54
CA ASN A 438 -11.87 0.15 14.85
C ASN A 438 -12.57 1.42 15.41
N ALA A 439 -13.03 1.41 16.65
CA ALA A 439 -13.58 2.60 17.32
C ALA A 439 -12.54 3.69 17.51
N ILE A 440 -12.97 4.96 17.45
CA ILE A 440 -12.10 6.12 17.73
C ILE A 440 -11.56 6.04 19.16
N ALA A 441 -10.26 6.22 19.31
CA ALA A 441 -9.61 6.41 20.61
C ALA A 441 -8.35 7.28 20.42
N GLY A 442 -8.05 8.12 21.41
CA GLY A 442 -6.84 8.94 21.37
C GLY A 442 -5.57 8.09 21.24
N GLY A 443 -4.70 8.47 20.33
CA GLY A 443 -3.44 7.77 20.06
C GLY A 443 -3.55 6.51 19.18
N LYS A 444 -4.74 6.09 18.79
CA LYS A 444 -5.00 4.91 17.96
C LYS A 444 -4.83 5.22 16.47
N ARG A 445 -4.40 4.22 15.69
CA ARG A 445 -4.33 4.27 14.23
C ARG A 445 -5.62 3.72 13.62
N PRO A 446 -6.24 4.39 12.62
CA PRO A 446 -7.41 3.84 11.95
C PRO A 446 -7.05 2.63 11.09
N LEU A 447 -7.96 1.67 11.01
CA LEU A 447 -7.82 0.49 10.14
C LEU A 447 -7.81 0.93 8.67
N SER A 448 -6.90 0.35 7.89
CA SER A 448 -6.70 0.64 6.47
C SER A 448 -6.90 -0.59 5.59
N SER A 449 -7.16 -0.38 4.29
CA SER A 449 -7.09 -1.42 3.24
C SER A 449 -5.86 -1.28 2.33
N MET A 450 -4.95 -0.36 2.58
CA MET A 450 -3.69 -0.22 1.83
C MET A 450 -2.88 -1.50 1.91
N SER A 451 -2.51 -2.08 0.76
CA SER A 451 -1.96 -3.43 0.65
C SER A 451 -0.66 -3.45 -0.14
N PRO A 452 0.42 -2.78 0.31
CA PRO A 452 1.71 -3.04 -0.29
C PRO A 452 2.04 -4.52 -0.07
N THR A 453 2.41 -5.22 -1.16
CA THR A 453 2.50 -6.69 -1.16
C THR A 453 3.71 -7.14 -1.96
N PHE A 454 4.43 -8.14 -1.44
CA PHE A 454 5.40 -8.93 -2.19
C PHE A 454 4.88 -10.36 -2.35
N ILE A 455 5.24 -11.01 -3.45
CA ILE A 455 5.22 -12.47 -3.57
C ILE A 455 6.66 -12.88 -3.92
N GLU A 456 7.24 -13.74 -3.11
CA GLU A 456 8.65 -14.12 -3.25
C GLU A 456 8.84 -15.63 -3.20
N SER A 457 9.81 -16.12 -3.97
CA SER A 457 10.31 -17.48 -3.94
C SER A 457 11.85 -17.48 -4.04
N ARG A 458 12.44 -18.65 -4.19
CA ARG A 458 13.88 -18.76 -4.50
C ARG A 458 14.23 -18.17 -5.86
N GLU A 459 13.31 -18.23 -6.82
CA GLU A 459 13.55 -17.86 -8.22
C GLU A 459 13.00 -16.50 -8.59
N GLU A 460 11.96 -16.02 -7.90
CA GLU A 460 11.21 -14.83 -8.28
C GLU A 460 10.95 -13.91 -7.09
N PHE A 461 10.83 -12.64 -7.39
CA PHE A 461 10.33 -11.61 -6.49
C PHE A 461 9.39 -10.69 -7.26
N THR A 462 8.26 -10.34 -6.65
CA THR A 462 7.31 -9.37 -7.20
C THR A 462 6.90 -8.36 -6.15
N ALA A 463 6.59 -7.14 -6.59
CA ALA A 463 5.97 -6.12 -5.75
C ALA A 463 4.69 -5.62 -6.40
N PHE A 464 3.64 -5.43 -5.60
CA PHE A 464 2.32 -4.98 -6.02
C PHE A 464 1.77 -3.92 -5.08
N GLY A 465 0.95 -3.03 -5.63
CA GLY A 465 0.10 -2.15 -4.88
C GLY A 465 -0.59 -1.12 -5.76
N THR A 466 -1.59 -0.46 -5.22
CA THR A 466 -2.45 0.47 -5.94
C THR A 466 -3.15 1.42 -4.95
N PRO A 467 -3.55 2.63 -5.36
CA PRO A 467 -4.59 3.38 -4.68
C PRO A 467 -5.98 2.77 -4.90
N GLY A 468 -7.00 3.16 -4.11
CA GLY A 468 -8.38 2.80 -4.37
C GLY A 468 -9.23 2.43 -3.16
N GLY A 469 -8.82 2.79 -1.94
CA GLY A 469 -9.58 2.55 -0.71
C GLY A 469 -9.89 1.07 -0.49
N SER A 470 -11.15 0.75 -0.19
CA SER A 470 -11.57 -0.63 0.04
C SER A 470 -11.37 -1.57 -1.15
N ARG A 471 -11.19 -1.05 -2.38
CA ARG A 471 -10.95 -1.85 -3.59
C ARG A 471 -9.50 -2.31 -3.73
N ILE A 472 -8.56 -1.74 -2.96
CA ILE A 472 -7.13 -2.04 -3.06
C ILE A 472 -6.83 -3.55 -2.98
N PRO A 473 -7.29 -4.30 -1.97
CA PRO A 473 -7.00 -5.72 -1.88
C PRO A 473 -7.53 -6.53 -3.08
N SER A 474 -8.71 -6.18 -3.61
CA SER A 474 -9.27 -6.87 -4.78
C SER A 474 -8.41 -6.67 -6.03
N MET A 475 -7.93 -5.44 -6.27
CA MET A 475 -7.06 -5.12 -7.40
C MET A 475 -5.70 -5.82 -7.28
N VAL A 476 -5.10 -5.80 -6.10
CA VAL A 476 -3.84 -6.52 -5.84
C VAL A 476 -4.04 -8.03 -6.00
N LEU A 477 -5.17 -8.59 -5.54
CA LEU A 477 -5.51 -10.00 -5.76
C LEU A 477 -5.57 -10.34 -7.25
N LEU A 478 -6.30 -9.56 -8.06
CA LEU A 478 -6.42 -9.82 -9.49
C LEU A 478 -5.08 -9.78 -10.22
N SER A 479 -4.22 -8.81 -9.87
CA SER A 479 -2.84 -8.78 -10.39
C SER A 479 -1.99 -9.94 -9.93
N ALA A 480 -2.11 -10.33 -8.65
CA ALA A 480 -1.41 -11.50 -8.14
C ALA A 480 -1.86 -12.78 -8.84
N LEU A 481 -3.17 -12.93 -9.14
CA LEU A 481 -3.69 -14.05 -9.93
C LEU A 481 -3.13 -14.05 -11.36
N SER A 482 -3.05 -12.87 -12.02
CA SER A 482 -2.44 -12.72 -13.34
C SER A 482 -0.96 -13.13 -13.33
N TYR A 483 -0.19 -12.72 -12.32
CA TYR A 483 1.18 -13.19 -12.12
C TYR A 483 1.25 -14.71 -11.90
N LEU A 484 0.40 -15.26 -11.04
CA LEU A 484 0.36 -16.69 -10.73
C LEU A 484 -0.06 -17.56 -11.93
N ASP A 485 -0.74 -16.99 -12.93
CA ASP A 485 -1.05 -17.61 -14.21
C ASP A 485 0.10 -17.52 -15.23
N GLY A 486 1.18 -16.81 -14.90
CA GLY A 486 2.34 -16.64 -15.78
C GLY A 486 2.16 -15.58 -16.87
N GLU A 487 1.17 -14.69 -16.72
CA GLU A 487 0.98 -13.56 -17.64
C GLU A 487 2.18 -12.58 -17.58
N PRO A 488 2.47 -11.88 -18.69
CA PRO A 488 3.56 -10.91 -18.71
C PRO A 488 3.30 -9.74 -17.75
N VAL A 489 4.38 -9.13 -17.21
CA VAL A 489 4.33 -8.10 -16.18
C VAL A 489 3.38 -6.93 -16.51
N GLN A 490 3.31 -6.55 -17.80
CA GLN A 490 2.44 -5.47 -18.28
C GLN A 490 0.95 -5.82 -18.17
N ALA A 491 0.60 -7.08 -18.18
CA ALA A 491 -0.79 -7.54 -18.06
C ALA A 491 -1.32 -7.40 -16.62
N TRP A 492 -0.45 -7.47 -15.59
CA TRP A 492 -0.88 -7.48 -14.20
C TRP A 492 -1.62 -6.20 -13.80
N PRO A 493 -1.06 -4.98 -14.00
CA PRO A 493 -1.79 -3.74 -13.68
C PRO A 493 -2.91 -3.44 -14.68
N ALA A 494 -2.86 -4.01 -15.90
CA ALA A 494 -3.87 -3.83 -16.93
C ALA A 494 -5.09 -4.77 -16.79
N ALA A 495 -5.02 -5.78 -15.92
CA ALA A 495 -6.10 -6.76 -15.75
C ALA A 495 -7.45 -6.07 -15.50
N PRO A 496 -8.53 -6.52 -16.17
CA PRO A 496 -9.89 -6.01 -15.94
C PRO A 496 -10.31 -6.20 -14.49
N ARG A 497 -10.94 -5.18 -13.93
CA ARG A 497 -11.19 -5.11 -12.48
C ARG A 497 -12.63 -5.41 -12.12
N TYR A 498 -12.79 -6.20 -11.06
CA TYR A 498 -14.04 -6.39 -10.36
C TYR A 498 -13.80 -6.51 -8.86
N HIS A 499 -14.82 -6.20 -8.08
CA HIS A 499 -14.70 -6.04 -6.63
C HIS A 499 -15.98 -6.45 -5.91
N HIS A 500 -15.81 -7.10 -4.77
CA HIS A 500 -16.88 -7.38 -3.80
C HIS A 500 -16.32 -7.24 -2.38
N GLN A 501 -17.02 -6.48 -1.54
CA GLN A 501 -16.55 -6.18 -0.18
C GLN A 501 -17.51 -6.63 0.93
N TYR A 502 -18.22 -7.75 0.74
CA TYR A 502 -19.27 -8.24 1.64
C TYR A 502 -20.51 -7.34 1.64
N LEU A 503 -20.41 -6.10 2.10
CA LEU A 503 -21.50 -5.10 2.10
C LEU A 503 -20.99 -3.76 1.51
N PRO A 504 -21.81 -3.11 0.65
CA PRO A 504 -23.05 -3.62 0.08
C PRO A 504 -22.86 -4.90 -0.71
N ASP A 505 -23.86 -5.80 -0.76
CA ASP A 505 -23.83 -7.06 -1.50
C ASP A 505 -23.95 -6.83 -3.02
N VAL A 506 -22.89 -6.27 -3.60
CA VAL A 506 -22.84 -5.83 -5.00
C VAL A 506 -21.49 -6.22 -5.61
N LEU A 507 -21.52 -6.86 -6.77
CA LEU A 507 -20.34 -7.10 -7.60
C LEU A 507 -20.08 -5.87 -8.47
N GLN A 508 -19.14 -5.02 -8.06
CA GLN A 508 -18.69 -3.87 -8.86
C GLN A 508 -17.72 -4.35 -9.95
N TYR A 509 -17.82 -3.78 -11.16
CA TYR A 509 -16.93 -4.18 -12.27
C TYR A 509 -16.67 -3.02 -13.24
N GLU A 510 -15.49 -3.03 -13.90
CA GLU A 510 -15.15 -2.16 -15.05
C GLU A 510 -15.78 -2.68 -16.33
N ALA A 511 -16.01 -1.81 -17.31
CA ALA A 511 -16.72 -2.13 -18.54
C ALA A 511 -16.17 -3.37 -19.28
N ASP A 512 -14.85 -3.55 -19.27
CA ASP A 512 -14.17 -4.63 -19.98
C ASP A 512 -14.00 -5.92 -19.14
N ALA A 513 -14.50 -5.94 -17.89
CA ALA A 513 -14.31 -7.08 -17.00
C ALA A 513 -15.17 -8.30 -17.39
N PHE A 514 -16.34 -8.07 -17.94
CA PHE A 514 -17.29 -9.12 -18.28
C PHE A 514 -18.05 -8.83 -19.58
N SER A 515 -18.20 -9.84 -20.43
CA SER A 515 -19.13 -9.79 -21.57
C SER A 515 -20.58 -9.80 -21.09
N ALA A 516 -21.54 -9.41 -21.95
CA ALA A 516 -22.96 -9.45 -21.64
C ALA A 516 -23.43 -10.86 -21.22
N ALA A 517 -22.97 -11.90 -21.91
CA ALA A 517 -23.29 -13.29 -21.57
C ALA A 517 -22.74 -13.71 -20.19
N GLN A 518 -21.54 -13.25 -19.81
CA GLN A 518 -20.97 -13.49 -18.47
C GLN A 518 -21.77 -12.75 -17.38
N LEU A 519 -22.20 -11.52 -17.64
CA LEU A 519 -23.03 -10.76 -16.72
C LEU A 519 -24.37 -11.44 -16.47
N ASP A 520 -25.02 -11.95 -17.52
CA ASP A 520 -26.28 -12.69 -17.39
C ASP A 520 -26.09 -14.00 -16.62
N ALA A 521 -24.99 -14.70 -16.86
CA ALA A 521 -24.65 -15.91 -16.12
C ALA A 521 -24.30 -15.62 -14.63
N LEU A 522 -23.65 -14.50 -14.32
CA LEU A 522 -23.39 -14.06 -12.94
C LEU A 522 -24.70 -13.69 -12.23
N ARG A 523 -25.65 -13.01 -12.90
CA ARG A 523 -26.98 -12.73 -12.38
C ARG A 523 -27.77 -14.01 -12.12
N ALA A 524 -27.71 -14.97 -13.03
CA ALA A 524 -28.37 -16.27 -12.89
C ALA A 524 -27.83 -17.04 -11.67
N ARG A 525 -26.56 -16.87 -11.31
CA ARG A 525 -25.96 -17.41 -10.08
C ARG A 525 -26.32 -16.65 -8.81
N GLY A 526 -26.99 -15.50 -8.91
CA GLY A 526 -27.43 -14.69 -7.79
C GLY A 526 -26.52 -13.50 -7.44
N HIS A 527 -25.47 -13.24 -8.21
CA HIS A 527 -24.69 -12.00 -8.04
C HIS A 527 -25.48 -10.77 -8.50
N GLN A 528 -25.11 -9.60 -7.96
CA GLN A 528 -25.70 -8.30 -8.33
C GLN A 528 -24.63 -7.43 -9.03
N PRO A 529 -24.33 -7.64 -10.33
CA PRO A 529 -23.33 -6.88 -11.04
C PRO A 529 -23.73 -5.41 -11.20
N ARG A 530 -22.81 -4.49 -10.88
CA ARG A 530 -22.97 -3.04 -11.07
C ARG A 530 -21.74 -2.46 -11.76
N LEU A 531 -21.95 -1.86 -12.92
CA LEU A 531 -20.92 -1.16 -13.66
C LEU A 531 -20.40 0.05 -12.85
N ILE A 532 -19.08 0.21 -12.82
CA ILE A 532 -18.42 1.43 -12.39
C ILE A 532 -18.05 2.20 -13.67
N GLU A 533 -18.64 3.39 -13.84
CA GLU A 533 -18.48 4.19 -15.07
C GLU A 533 -17.13 4.91 -15.18
N ARG A 534 -16.30 4.84 -14.12
CA ARG A 534 -14.98 5.46 -14.08
C ARG A 534 -13.89 4.42 -13.83
N ASP A 535 -12.73 4.66 -14.37
CA ASP A 535 -11.54 3.92 -14.00
C ASP A 535 -11.19 4.13 -12.53
N TYR A 536 -10.69 3.10 -11.86
CA TYR A 536 -10.25 3.17 -10.48
C TYR A 536 -8.94 2.40 -10.28
N GLY A 537 -8.14 2.86 -9.30
CA GLY A 537 -6.80 2.35 -9.08
C GLY A 537 -5.76 3.00 -10.01
N ASN A 538 -4.51 2.76 -9.71
CA ASN A 538 -3.31 3.18 -10.47
C ASN A 538 -2.16 2.32 -9.99
N GLN A 539 -2.15 1.07 -10.45
CA GLN A 539 -1.28 0.03 -9.93
C GLN A 539 0.15 0.18 -10.44
N GLN A 540 1.12 -0.06 -9.55
CA GLN A 540 2.54 -0.09 -9.88
C GLN A 540 3.11 -1.44 -9.47
N VAL A 541 3.83 -2.09 -10.37
CA VAL A 541 4.33 -3.45 -10.16
C VAL A 541 5.79 -3.60 -10.56
N LEU A 542 6.49 -4.50 -9.86
CA LEU A 542 7.85 -4.92 -10.18
C LEU A 542 7.92 -6.44 -10.22
N TYR A 543 8.82 -6.93 -11.06
CA TYR A 543 9.20 -8.32 -11.15
C TYR A 543 10.72 -8.46 -11.25
N TRP A 544 11.28 -9.41 -10.53
CA TRP A 544 12.66 -9.80 -10.62
C TRP A 544 12.78 -11.31 -10.71
N HIS A 545 13.36 -11.80 -11.83
CA HIS A 545 13.74 -13.19 -12.01
C HIS A 545 15.17 -13.36 -11.48
N LYS A 546 15.32 -13.92 -10.28
CA LYS A 546 16.58 -13.98 -9.53
C LYS A 546 17.69 -14.75 -10.25
N PRO A 547 17.43 -15.93 -10.89
CA PRO A 547 18.47 -16.68 -11.57
C PRO A 547 19.15 -15.91 -12.73
N SER A 548 18.40 -15.07 -13.46
CA SER A 548 18.93 -14.29 -14.58
C SER A 548 19.32 -12.86 -14.23
N GLY A 549 18.92 -12.35 -13.07
CA GLY A 549 19.06 -10.93 -12.71
C GLY A 549 18.10 -9.98 -13.46
N LYS A 550 17.19 -10.52 -14.31
CA LYS A 550 16.26 -9.71 -15.12
C LYS A 550 15.23 -9.01 -14.23
N VAL A 551 15.14 -7.69 -14.36
CA VAL A 551 14.13 -6.86 -13.71
C VAL A 551 13.14 -6.31 -14.75
N GLU A 552 11.85 -6.38 -14.45
CA GLU A 552 10.76 -5.77 -15.22
C GLU A 552 9.89 -4.93 -14.29
N ALA A 553 9.25 -3.91 -14.86
CA ALA A 553 8.36 -3.03 -14.15
C ALA A 553 7.23 -2.59 -15.06
N ALA A 554 6.04 -2.39 -14.50
CA ALA A 554 4.91 -1.84 -15.23
C ALA A 554 4.11 -0.86 -14.37
N SER A 555 3.54 0.14 -15.03
CA SER A 555 2.59 1.11 -14.49
C SER A 555 1.23 0.87 -15.11
N ASP A 556 0.19 1.16 -14.35
CA ASP A 556 -1.21 1.03 -14.75
C ASP A 556 -1.53 1.89 -15.98
N PRO A 557 -2.09 1.33 -17.06
CA PRO A 557 -2.46 2.10 -18.23
C PRO A 557 -3.63 3.09 -17.99
N ARG A 558 -4.34 2.99 -16.86
CA ARG A 558 -5.42 3.90 -16.48
C ARG A 558 -4.93 5.23 -15.94
N GLY A 559 -3.67 5.29 -15.50
CA GLY A 559 -3.03 6.50 -14.97
C GLY A 559 -1.96 7.06 -15.91
N ILE A 560 -1.33 8.14 -15.45
CA ILE A 560 -0.16 8.75 -16.14
C ILE A 560 1.17 8.20 -15.62
N GLY A 561 1.11 7.26 -14.69
CA GLY A 561 2.27 6.68 -14.03
C GLY A 561 3.31 6.13 -15.01
N ARG A 562 4.53 5.97 -14.53
CA ARG A 562 5.63 5.50 -15.37
C ARG A 562 6.52 4.51 -14.63
N ALA A 563 6.87 3.43 -15.33
CA ALA A 563 7.89 2.48 -14.90
C ALA A 563 9.20 2.72 -15.66
N LEU A 564 10.31 2.84 -14.92
CA LEU A 564 11.64 3.10 -15.46
C LEU A 564 12.62 2.04 -14.95
N LYS A 565 13.45 1.52 -15.86
CA LYS A 565 14.62 0.70 -15.50
C LYS A 565 15.83 1.61 -15.32
N VAL A 566 16.65 1.32 -14.32
CA VAL A 566 17.85 2.09 -13.99
C VAL A 566 19.05 1.17 -14.11
N PRO A 567 19.95 1.38 -15.07
CA PRO A 567 21.11 0.53 -15.24
C PRO A 567 21.94 0.41 -13.96
N ALA A 568 22.32 -0.81 -13.58
CA ALA A 568 23.24 -1.02 -12.49
C ALA A 568 24.58 -0.33 -12.78
N ARG A 569 25.10 0.45 -11.84
CA ARG A 569 26.45 0.98 -11.97
C ARG A 569 27.43 -0.19 -12.00
N ARG A 570 28.07 -0.43 -13.15
CA ARG A 570 29.22 -1.32 -13.19
C ARG A 570 30.34 -0.67 -12.35
N GLN A 571 30.64 -1.26 -11.20
CA GLN A 571 31.88 -0.90 -10.53
C GLN A 571 33.01 -1.09 -11.53
N PRO A 572 33.96 -0.12 -11.69
CA PRO A 572 35.12 -0.35 -12.49
C PRO A 572 35.84 -1.59 -11.93
N ILE A 573 36.08 -2.58 -12.79
CA ILE A 573 36.89 -3.74 -12.44
C ILE A 573 38.22 -3.15 -12.02
N THR A 574 38.48 -3.05 -10.73
CA THR A 574 39.83 -2.78 -10.22
C THR A 574 40.65 -3.96 -10.67
N ALA A 575 41.45 -3.73 -11.73
CA ALA A 575 42.45 -4.70 -12.16
C ALA A 575 43.29 -5.04 -10.93
N ALA A 576 43.19 -6.29 -10.48
CA ALA A 576 44.11 -6.81 -9.47
C ALA A 576 45.51 -6.67 -10.02
N GLN A 577 46.33 -5.84 -9.36
CA GLN A 577 47.77 -5.79 -9.55
C GLN A 577 48.41 -6.98 -8.86
#